data_bb9370ba8680a94efb2db55f0683e933
#
_entry.id   bb9370ba8680a94efb2db55f0683e933
#
_cell.length_a   1.000
_cell.length_b   1.000
_cell.length_c   1.000
_cell.angle_alpha   90.00
_cell.angle_beta   90.00
_cell.angle_gamma   90.00
#
_symmetry.space_group_name_H-M   'P 1'
#
loop_
_entity.id
_entity.type
_entity.pdbx_description
1 polymer ?
#
loop_
_entity_poly.entity_id
_entity_poly.type
_entity_poly.pdbx_seq_one_letter_code
_entity_poly.pdbx_strand_id
1 'polypeptide(L)'
;MTTVVTARRVIDGTGRAPIEDGAVLVDGDRITAVGRRAEIPIPDGAQLIDCGDQAVLPGFVDAHSHASLVPGLGDQDGQQMEAANRQLLRAASCLRTDLKSGVTTMRVMGEEHFIDVDLRTAIAAGQIPVPGS
;
A
#
# COMPACT_ATOMS: atom_id res chain seq x y z
N MET A 1 -9.32 -15.65 -7.96
CA MET A 1 -10.06 -15.75 -6.69
C MET A 1 -10.71 -14.40 -6.46
N THR A 2 -12.00 -14.37 -6.35
CA THR A 2 -12.77 -13.13 -6.23
C THR A 2 -12.92 -12.74 -4.76
N THR A 3 -12.62 -11.49 -4.42
CA THR A 3 -12.76 -10.93 -3.08
C THR A 3 -13.71 -9.74 -3.13
N VAL A 4 -14.59 -9.64 -2.14
CA VAL A 4 -15.47 -8.49 -1.94
C VAL A 4 -15.10 -7.82 -0.63
N VAL A 5 -14.75 -6.54 -0.70
CA VAL A 5 -14.49 -5.71 0.49
C VAL A 5 -15.70 -4.82 0.71
N THR A 6 -16.33 -4.92 1.88
CA THR A 6 -17.49 -4.09 2.24
C THR A 6 -17.12 -3.15 3.39
N ALA A 7 -17.71 -1.96 3.39
CA ALA A 7 -17.50 -0.98 4.45
C ALA A 7 -18.70 -0.03 4.53
N ARG A 8 -18.84 0.63 5.68
CA ARG A 8 -19.81 1.73 5.82
C ARG A 8 -19.62 2.80 4.76
N ARG A 9 -18.37 3.08 4.37
CA ARG A 9 -18.05 4.06 3.32
C ARG A 9 -16.94 3.56 2.43
N VAL A 10 -17.09 3.83 1.13
CA VAL A 10 -16.00 3.67 0.16
C VAL A 10 -15.70 5.06 -0.44
N ILE A 11 -14.45 5.49 -0.35
CA ILE A 11 -13.93 6.71 -0.95
C ILE A 11 -13.08 6.28 -2.14
N ASP A 12 -13.61 6.48 -3.36
CA ASP A 12 -13.02 5.94 -4.58
C ASP A 12 -11.86 6.75 -5.18
N GLY A 13 -11.49 7.86 -4.53
CA GLY A 13 -10.42 8.75 -4.99
C GLY A 13 -10.80 9.66 -6.17
N THR A 14 -12.03 9.66 -6.63
CA THR A 14 -12.49 10.49 -7.77
C THR A 14 -12.85 11.93 -7.40
N GLY A 15 -12.85 12.26 -6.11
CA GLY A 15 -13.30 13.55 -5.59
C GLY A 15 -14.82 13.68 -5.43
N ARG A 16 -15.59 12.63 -5.75
CA ARG A 16 -17.04 12.57 -5.51
C ARG A 16 -17.34 12.28 -4.04
N ALA A 17 -18.60 12.45 -3.65
CA ALA A 17 -19.04 12.08 -2.31
C ALA A 17 -18.76 10.58 -2.03
N PRO A 18 -18.42 10.23 -0.76
CA PRO A 18 -18.25 8.84 -0.37
C PRO A 18 -19.48 7.99 -0.70
N ILE A 19 -19.25 6.75 -1.07
CA ILE A 19 -20.30 5.76 -1.33
C ILE A 19 -20.69 5.15 0.02
N GLU A 20 -21.87 5.46 0.51
CA GLU A 20 -22.40 4.86 1.75
C GLU A 20 -22.82 3.41 1.48
N ASP A 21 -22.60 2.52 2.47
CA ASP A 21 -22.78 1.07 2.36
C ASP A 21 -22.09 0.54 1.09
N GLY A 22 -20.80 0.83 1.01
CA GLY A 22 -20.02 0.61 -0.19
C GLY A 22 -19.41 -0.78 -0.27
N ALA A 23 -19.14 -1.22 -1.50
CA ALA A 23 -18.40 -2.45 -1.79
C ALA A 23 -17.39 -2.25 -2.92
N VAL A 24 -16.30 -2.99 -2.81
CA VAL A 24 -15.25 -3.10 -3.82
C VAL A 24 -15.12 -4.56 -4.20
N LEU A 25 -15.28 -4.87 -5.49
CA LEU A 25 -15.10 -6.21 -6.03
C LEU A 25 -13.72 -6.31 -6.66
N VAL A 26 -12.96 -7.30 -6.23
CA VAL A 26 -11.60 -7.56 -6.71
C VAL A 26 -11.55 -8.97 -7.29
N ASP A 27 -11.05 -9.11 -8.51
CA ASP A 27 -10.80 -10.41 -9.13
C ASP A 27 -9.31 -10.53 -9.46
N GLY A 28 -8.64 -11.49 -8.80
CA GLY A 28 -7.19 -11.58 -8.84
C GLY A 28 -6.51 -10.30 -8.30
N ASP A 29 -5.84 -9.58 -9.18
CA ASP A 29 -5.13 -8.33 -8.90
C ASP A 29 -5.87 -7.07 -9.38
N ARG A 30 -7.13 -7.21 -9.82
CA ARG A 30 -7.89 -6.12 -10.44
C ARG A 30 -9.16 -5.78 -9.67
N ILE A 31 -9.38 -4.48 -9.46
CA ILE A 31 -10.69 -3.97 -9.04
C ILE A 31 -11.61 -3.99 -10.26
N THR A 32 -12.70 -4.74 -10.15
CA THR A 32 -13.67 -4.92 -11.25
C THR A 32 -14.96 -4.15 -11.07
N ALA A 33 -15.30 -3.80 -9.82
CA ALA A 33 -16.44 -2.93 -9.53
C ALA A 33 -16.23 -2.17 -8.20
N VAL A 34 -16.78 -0.95 -8.15
CA VAL A 34 -16.89 -0.12 -6.94
C VAL A 34 -18.25 0.54 -6.95
N GLY A 35 -19.02 0.43 -5.88
CA GLY A 35 -20.36 1.01 -5.79
C GLY A 35 -21.05 0.69 -4.49
N ARG A 36 -22.36 0.91 -4.43
CA ARG A 36 -23.16 0.49 -3.28
C ARG A 36 -23.23 -1.03 -3.24
N ARG A 37 -23.14 -1.60 -2.04
CA ARG A 37 -23.19 -3.04 -1.83
C ARG A 37 -24.41 -3.70 -2.50
N ALA A 38 -25.57 -3.07 -2.42
CA ALA A 38 -26.80 -3.58 -3.05
C ALA A 38 -26.78 -3.58 -4.58
N GLU A 39 -25.90 -2.83 -5.20
CA GLU A 39 -25.79 -2.67 -6.67
C GLU A 39 -24.70 -3.54 -7.28
N ILE A 40 -23.81 -4.11 -6.45
CA ILE A 40 -22.70 -4.96 -6.90
C ILE A 40 -23.12 -6.42 -6.84
N PRO A 41 -23.12 -7.14 -7.98
CA PRO A 41 -23.36 -8.57 -7.97
C PRO A 41 -22.17 -9.29 -7.30
N ILE A 42 -22.43 -9.88 -6.15
CA ILE A 42 -21.41 -10.65 -5.42
C ILE A 42 -21.47 -12.08 -5.93
N PRO A 43 -20.39 -12.61 -6.55
CA PRO A 43 -20.36 -13.98 -7.05
C PRO A 43 -20.44 -15.00 -5.91
N ASP A 44 -21.06 -16.14 -6.16
CA ASP A 44 -21.05 -17.25 -5.23
C ASP A 44 -19.62 -17.73 -4.97
N GLY A 45 -19.29 -17.93 -3.68
CA GLY A 45 -17.95 -18.37 -3.26
C GLY A 45 -16.91 -17.26 -3.22
N ALA A 46 -17.28 -15.99 -3.42
CA ALA A 46 -16.36 -14.88 -3.20
C ALA A 46 -15.94 -14.77 -1.72
N GLN A 47 -14.67 -14.47 -1.48
CA GLN A 47 -14.20 -14.14 -0.14
C GLN A 47 -14.75 -12.78 0.29
N LEU A 48 -15.42 -12.72 1.43
CA LEU A 48 -15.91 -11.47 2.01
C LEU A 48 -14.93 -10.94 3.06
N ILE A 49 -14.54 -9.68 2.90
CA ILE A 49 -13.83 -8.88 3.90
C ILE A 49 -14.78 -7.77 4.33
N ASP A 50 -15.35 -7.90 5.51
CA ASP A 50 -16.25 -6.88 6.06
C ASP A 50 -15.48 -5.95 7.00
N CYS A 51 -15.36 -4.68 6.60
CA CYS A 51 -14.71 -3.63 7.38
C CYS A 51 -15.68 -2.90 8.34
N GLY A 52 -16.95 -3.33 8.41
CA GLY A 52 -17.92 -2.76 9.33
C GLY A 52 -18.07 -1.25 9.20
N ASP A 53 -17.95 -0.53 10.32
CA ASP A 53 -18.10 0.93 10.38
C ASP A 53 -16.91 1.74 9.82
N GLN A 54 -15.89 1.07 9.30
CA GLN A 54 -14.71 1.72 8.76
C GLN A 54 -14.98 2.31 7.37
N ALA A 55 -14.02 3.10 6.88
CA ALA A 55 -13.97 3.56 5.50
C ALA A 55 -12.88 2.81 4.74
N VAL A 56 -13.19 2.42 3.50
CA VAL A 56 -12.22 1.86 2.56
C VAL A 56 -11.80 2.95 1.58
N LEU A 57 -10.49 3.08 1.40
CA LEU A 57 -9.85 4.05 0.50
C LEU A 57 -8.86 3.33 -0.41
N PRO A 58 -8.52 3.91 -1.57
CA PRO A 58 -7.32 3.49 -2.30
C PRO A 58 -6.08 3.63 -1.42
N GLY A 59 -5.08 2.77 -1.65
CA GLY A 59 -3.79 2.93 -1.00
C GLY A 59 -3.20 4.31 -1.28
N PHE A 60 -2.55 4.88 -0.27
CA PHE A 60 -1.92 6.20 -0.40
C PHE A 60 -0.70 6.14 -1.31
N VAL A 61 -0.50 7.23 -2.05
CA VAL A 61 0.69 7.45 -2.88
C VAL A 61 1.54 8.51 -2.20
N ASP A 62 2.75 8.13 -1.76
CA ASP A 62 3.75 9.10 -1.32
C ASP A 62 4.57 9.55 -2.54
N ALA A 63 4.36 10.79 -2.96
CA ALA A 63 4.96 11.34 -4.16
C ALA A 63 6.38 11.92 -3.94
N HIS A 64 6.86 11.96 -2.69
CA HIS A 64 8.19 12.45 -2.33
C HIS A 64 8.70 11.74 -1.09
N SER A 65 9.46 10.69 -1.27
CA SER A 65 9.95 9.85 -0.18
C SER A 65 11.43 9.49 -0.31
N HIS A 66 11.98 9.05 0.81
CA HIS A 66 13.31 8.45 0.93
C HIS A 66 13.17 7.16 1.74
N ALA A 67 13.35 6.03 1.08
CA ALA A 67 13.05 4.72 1.68
C ALA A 67 13.98 4.38 2.86
N SER A 68 15.24 4.87 2.84
CA SER A 68 16.24 4.55 3.85
C SER A 68 16.33 5.55 5.00
N LEU A 69 15.69 6.71 4.91
CA LEU A 69 15.73 7.72 5.95
C LEU A 69 14.61 7.54 6.97
N VAL A 70 14.97 7.55 8.25
CA VAL A 70 14.00 7.50 9.35
C VAL A 70 13.87 8.89 9.96
N PRO A 71 12.72 9.55 9.80
CA PRO A 71 12.47 10.85 10.44
C PRO A 71 12.57 10.72 11.96
N GLY A 72 13.16 11.73 12.59
CA GLY A 72 13.24 11.80 14.06
C GLY A 72 14.42 11.05 14.70
N LEU A 73 15.17 10.23 13.96
CA LEU A 73 16.44 9.68 14.48
C LEU A 73 17.57 10.72 14.53
N GLY A 74 17.34 11.95 14.03
CA GLY A 74 18.40 12.93 13.84
C GLY A 74 19.44 12.44 12.83
N ASP A 75 20.56 13.14 12.71
CA ASP A 75 21.72 12.72 11.90
C ASP A 75 21.35 12.06 10.55
N GLN A 76 20.60 12.78 9.73
CA GLN A 76 20.24 12.29 8.39
C GLN A 76 21.47 12.04 7.52
N ASP A 77 22.48 12.90 7.64
CA ASP A 77 23.74 12.76 6.90
C ASP A 77 24.45 11.46 7.31
N GLY A 78 24.50 11.14 8.61
CA GLY A 78 25.04 9.88 9.08
C GLY A 78 24.30 8.65 8.56
N GLN A 79 22.96 8.73 8.46
CA GLN A 79 22.16 7.66 7.88
C GLN A 79 22.49 7.42 6.39
N GLN A 80 22.77 8.49 5.64
CA GLN A 80 23.17 8.39 4.22
C GLN A 80 24.60 7.89 4.03
N MET A 81 25.47 8.16 5.00
CA MET A 81 26.87 7.73 4.95
C MET A 81 27.10 6.28 5.43
N GLU A 82 26.06 5.60 5.89
CA GLU A 82 26.17 4.20 6.26
C GLU A 82 26.44 3.28 5.04
N ALA A 83 26.95 2.10 5.31
CA ALA A 83 27.17 1.10 4.27
C ALA A 83 25.84 0.68 3.60
N ALA A 84 25.86 0.42 2.29
CA ALA A 84 24.68 0.10 1.48
C ALA A 84 23.80 -1.02 2.07
N ASN A 85 24.43 -2.08 2.61
CA ASN A 85 23.69 -3.18 3.24
C ASN A 85 22.88 -2.75 4.47
N ARG A 86 23.37 -1.80 5.25
CA ARG A 86 22.65 -1.24 6.41
C ARG A 86 21.47 -0.39 5.94
N GLN A 87 21.72 0.47 4.96
CA GLN A 87 20.67 1.30 4.37
C GLN A 87 19.57 0.43 3.77
N LEU A 88 19.92 -0.63 3.04
CA LEU A 88 18.96 -1.56 2.43
C LEU A 88 18.08 -2.27 3.47
N LEU A 89 18.67 -2.76 4.57
CA LEU A 89 17.92 -3.41 5.65
C LEU A 89 16.98 -2.44 6.36
N ARG A 90 17.44 -1.21 6.60
CA ARG A 90 16.60 -0.15 7.18
C ARG A 90 15.46 0.19 6.25
N ALA A 91 15.73 0.40 4.96
CA ALA A 91 14.71 0.73 3.97
C ALA A 91 13.65 -0.38 3.85
N ALA A 92 14.02 -1.64 3.85
CA ALA A 92 13.06 -2.75 3.86
C ALA A 92 12.14 -2.72 5.10
N SER A 93 12.68 -2.31 6.26
CA SER A 93 11.89 -2.13 7.47
C SER A 93 10.94 -0.93 7.39
N CYS A 94 11.41 0.21 6.85
CA CYS A 94 10.60 1.41 6.64
C CYS A 94 9.43 1.12 5.69
N LEU A 95 9.68 0.49 4.55
CA LEU A 95 8.65 0.12 3.57
C LEU A 95 7.53 -0.74 4.17
N ARG A 96 7.86 -1.66 5.08
CA ARG A 96 6.85 -2.43 5.81
C ARG A 96 5.99 -1.56 6.72
N THR A 97 6.59 -0.58 7.37
CA THR A 97 5.87 0.37 8.23
C THR A 97 4.94 1.26 7.40
N ASP A 98 5.44 1.77 6.28
CA ASP A 98 4.67 2.60 5.36
C ASP A 98 3.47 1.85 4.79
N LEU A 99 3.68 0.60 4.36
CA LEU A 99 2.59 -0.24 3.87
C LEU A 99 1.53 -0.51 4.94
N LYS A 100 1.93 -0.77 6.19
CA LYS A 100 0.99 -0.92 7.32
C LYS A 100 0.24 0.36 7.64
N SER A 101 0.81 1.51 7.30
CA SER A 101 0.18 2.83 7.45
C SER A 101 -0.73 3.18 6.27
N GLY A 102 -0.80 2.30 5.25
CA GLY A 102 -1.67 2.48 4.08
C GLY A 102 -0.96 3.06 2.85
N VAL A 103 0.34 3.32 2.89
CA VAL A 103 1.11 3.76 1.71
C VAL A 103 1.42 2.53 0.86
N THR A 104 0.82 2.46 -0.32
CA THR A 104 0.98 1.32 -1.26
C THR A 104 1.87 1.65 -2.45
N THR A 105 2.11 2.93 -2.68
CA THR A 105 2.95 3.41 -3.79
C THR A 105 3.83 4.54 -3.29
N MET A 106 5.09 4.52 -3.69
CA MET A 106 6.07 5.50 -3.24
C MET A 106 6.90 5.96 -4.43
N ARG A 107 7.09 7.28 -4.55
CA ARG A 107 8.08 7.87 -5.44
C ARG A 107 9.32 8.23 -4.63
N VAL A 108 10.36 7.44 -4.78
CA VAL A 108 11.65 7.70 -4.14
C VAL A 108 12.39 8.78 -4.90
N MET A 109 12.82 9.84 -4.20
CA MET A 109 13.45 11.01 -4.81
C MET A 109 14.97 10.88 -4.95
N GLY A 110 15.52 9.82 -4.43
CA GLY A 110 16.93 9.45 -4.50
C GLY A 110 17.36 8.70 -3.26
N GLU A 111 18.21 7.74 -3.47
CA GLU A 111 18.84 6.95 -2.41
C GLU A 111 20.32 6.79 -2.74
N GLU A 112 21.14 6.82 -1.72
CA GLU A 112 22.53 6.43 -1.88
C GLU A 112 22.64 4.98 -2.33
N HIS A 113 23.63 4.66 -3.12
CA HIS A 113 23.91 3.30 -3.61
C HIS A 113 22.79 2.68 -4.46
N PHE A 114 21.80 3.45 -4.94
CA PHE A 114 20.67 2.96 -5.75
C PHE A 114 19.89 1.82 -5.09
N ILE A 115 19.82 1.80 -3.77
CA ILE A 115 19.11 0.74 -3.01
C ILE A 115 17.62 0.66 -3.30
N ASP A 116 17.00 1.74 -3.76
CA ASP A 116 15.60 1.80 -4.20
C ASP A 116 15.37 0.91 -5.44
N VAL A 117 16.35 0.82 -6.34
CA VAL A 117 16.29 -0.05 -7.52
C VAL A 117 16.36 -1.52 -7.12
N ASP A 118 17.24 -1.85 -6.18
CA ASP A 118 17.38 -3.22 -5.65
C ASP A 118 16.12 -3.63 -4.88
N LEU A 119 15.56 -2.73 -4.04
CA LEU A 119 14.31 -2.96 -3.32
C LEU A 119 13.14 -3.22 -4.26
N ARG A 120 12.97 -2.39 -5.29
CA ARG A 120 11.93 -2.58 -6.30
C ARG A 120 12.05 -3.95 -6.98
N THR A 121 13.28 -4.34 -7.33
CA THR A 121 13.55 -5.63 -7.95
C THR A 121 13.22 -6.79 -7.00
N ALA A 122 13.63 -6.70 -5.75
CA ALA A 122 13.37 -7.70 -4.73
C ALA A 122 11.87 -7.83 -4.40
N ILE A 123 11.13 -6.72 -4.35
CA ILE A 123 9.67 -6.72 -4.17
C ILE A 123 8.99 -7.40 -5.36
N ALA A 124 9.35 -7.03 -6.59
CA ALA A 124 8.77 -7.63 -7.80
C ALA A 124 9.05 -9.14 -7.90
N ALA A 125 10.18 -9.60 -7.35
CA ALA A 125 10.55 -11.01 -7.28
C ALA A 125 9.94 -11.76 -6.07
N GLY A 126 9.16 -11.08 -5.21
CA GLY A 126 8.59 -11.67 -4.00
C GLY A 126 9.63 -12.02 -2.91
N GLN A 127 10.82 -11.46 -2.99
CA GLN A 127 11.91 -11.72 -2.03
C GLN A 127 11.76 -10.92 -0.74
N ILE A 128 11.08 -9.78 -0.81
CA ILE A 128 10.73 -8.99 0.37
C ILE A 128 9.27 -9.28 0.69
N PRO A 129 8.97 -9.86 1.86
CA PRO A 129 7.59 -10.11 2.24
C PRO A 129 6.86 -8.77 2.46
N VAL A 130 5.85 -8.52 1.65
CA VAL A 130 4.89 -7.43 1.85
C VAL A 130 3.74 -7.97 2.69
N PRO A 131 3.30 -7.27 3.75
CA PRO A 131 2.15 -7.70 4.52
C PRO A 131 0.93 -7.82 3.62
N GLY A 132 0.35 -9.04 3.53
CA GLY A 132 -0.89 -9.28 2.78
C GLY A 132 -0.73 -9.93 1.41
N SER A 133 0.46 -10.38 1.02
CA SER A 133 0.67 -11.28 -0.14
C SER A 133 0.35 -12.72 0.18
#